data_80d2b3189d0d0ba697ea736b066692df
#
_entry.id   80d2b3189d0d0ba697ea736b066692df
#
_cell.length_a   1.000
_cell.length_b   1.000
_cell.length_c   1.000
_cell.angle_alpha   90.00
_cell.angle_beta   90.00
_cell.angle_gamma   90.00
#
_symmetry.space_group_name_H-M   'P 1'
#
loop_
_entity.id
_entity.type
_entity.pdbx_description
1 polymer ?
#
loop_
_entity_poly.entity_id
_entity_poly.type
_entity_poly.pdbx_seq_one_letter_code
_entity_poly.pdbx_strand_id
1 'polypeptide(L)'
;MISSRMLAALLAAQMAVWPAGEKAQAYPSALPASVTAAGPLGIPPYDDPLAALGRPSRYVRDPGFPPWVPPGDFAVSMVYAAWGTGISGEKLIVTLREGASLTAEFVPPLMDDPANWYGKDFLIFGNAFFTASGFVRPDTDMEQISISGGAQVFSEPMTVSVSQDGITWYTYSSGPFADGFAPTQAFAWDRVRKSWGPELDFTRPVPPSLSPADFGGMPVADAIDLYRDSAGGTAFDLADLPLPVDPLTGRKWARFVRVTADRRDDDGFALEGEVDAFARVSAARAQVSVGAAKLLPDGARVDLEPAVVSAGTYETGPFCYVLAPDRSAGIRVTGRVEPRGRLVSLTGVMDTEDGERVLRATSRKVLGDAAVPAPIALRASLAGGGAFHHDPSTGAGQEGVEGGTGLNTVGLAARVHGRVTASDAQRETFTLDDGGGRPLVCRAPRQPDGSDLAHPGFTLPVLGAFVEAAGIISVRRDEGGVLRPLLLLRTPEDLRLLASP
;
A
#
# COMPACT_ATOMS: atom_id res chain seq x y z
N MET A 1 27.75 20.93 21.67
CA MET A 1 28.27 20.81 20.29
C MET A 1 28.30 19.32 19.92
N ILE A 2 27.18 18.80 19.47
CA ILE A 2 27.08 17.41 18.96
C ILE A 2 27.42 17.48 17.49
N SER A 3 28.43 16.70 17.06
CA SER A 3 29.08 16.84 15.78
C SER A 3 28.12 16.43 14.63
N SER A 4 28.14 17.22 13.56
CA SER A 4 27.40 17.05 12.31
C SER A 4 27.63 15.70 11.59
N ARG A 5 28.42 14.80 12.13
CA ARG A 5 28.67 13.44 11.61
C ARG A 5 27.69 12.39 12.14
N MET A 6 26.96 12.65 13.23
CA MET A 6 25.94 11.71 13.73
C MET A 6 24.58 11.90 13.06
N LEU A 7 24.27 13.08 12.53
CA LEU A 7 23.00 13.32 11.82
C LEU A 7 23.00 12.72 10.41
N ALA A 8 24.17 12.61 9.78
CA ALA A 8 24.32 12.00 8.45
C ALA A 8 24.25 10.46 8.48
N ALA A 9 24.51 9.82 9.61
CA ALA A 9 24.44 8.36 9.75
C ALA A 9 23.03 7.84 10.02
N LEU A 10 22.12 8.67 10.56
CA LEU A 10 20.70 8.28 10.77
C LEU A 10 19.82 8.46 9.51
N LEU A 11 20.21 9.30 8.56
CA LEU A 11 19.50 9.47 7.29
C LEU A 11 19.91 8.46 6.20
N ALA A 12 21.04 7.77 6.37
CA ALA A 12 21.53 6.78 5.41
C ALA A 12 21.01 5.35 5.63
N ALA A 13 20.26 5.08 6.70
CA ALA A 13 19.87 3.71 7.10
C ALA A 13 18.45 3.30 6.66
N GLN A 14 17.75 4.05 5.80
CA GLN A 14 16.39 3.73 5.38
C GLN A 14 16.17 3.66 3.86
N MET A 15 17.20 3.66 3.05
CA MET A 15 17.05 3.21 1.68
C MET A 15 17.35 1.71 1.65
N ALA A 16 16.34 0.88 1.71
CA ALA A 16 16.45 -0.52 1.32
C ALA A 16 16.81 -0.53 -0.18
N VAL A 17 18.11 -0.59 -0.47
CA VAL A 17 18.63 -0.83 -1.83
C VAL A 17 18.29 -2.27 -2.16
N TRP A 18 17.21 -2.49 -2.90
CA TRP A 18 16.92 -3.75 -3.54
C TRP A 18 17.83 -3.90 -4.75
N PRO A 19 18.47 -5.06 -4.94
CA PRO A 19 19.43 -5.22 -6.04
C PRO A 19 18.74 -5.09 -7.40
N ALA A 20 19.42 -4.39 -8.32
CA ALA A 20 19.02 -4.31 -9.72
C ALA A 20 18.98 -5.72 -10.32
N GLY A 21 17.80 -6.19 -10.71
CA GLY A 21 17.60 -7.53 -11.29
C GLY A 21 16.25 -8.17 -11.01
N GLU A 22 15.43 -7.62 -10.12
CA GLU A 22 14.18 -8.24 -9.66
C GLU A 22 12.91 -7.93 -10.47
N LYS A 23 13.01 -7.36 -11.67
CA LYS A 23 11.80 -7.13 -12.51
C LYS A 23 11.01 -8.42 -12.82
N ALA A 24 11.65 -9.57 -12.77
CA ALA A 24 11.07 -10.84 -13.26
C ALA A 24 10.62 -11.85 -12.18
N GLN A 25 10.96 -11.67 -10.90
CA GLN A 25 10.87 -12.81 -9.95
C GLN A 25 9.61 -12.91 -9.09
N ALA A 26 8.84 -11.84 -8.88
CA ALA A 26 7.69 -11.90 -7.97
C ALA A 26 6.35 -12.33 -8.62
N TYR A 27 6.18 -12.16 -9.95
CA TYR A 27 4.92 -12.42 -10.64
C TYR A 27 5.11 -12.94 -12.07
N PRO A 28 5.78 -14.07 -12.31
CA PRO A 28 6.09 -14.54 -13.66
C PRO A 28 4.84 -14.86 -14.49
N SER A 29 3.71 -15.17 -13.87
CA SER A 29 2.44 -15.45 -14.55
C SER A 29 1.64 -14.19 -14.92
N ALA A 30 1.98 -13.03 -14.34
CA ALA A 30 1.29 -11.76 -14.59
C ALA A 30 1.85 -10.98 -15.78
N LEU A 31 3.09 -11.28 -16.19
CA LEU A 31 3.81 -10.53 -17.20
C LEU A 31 3.83 -11.29 -18.54
N PRO A 32 4.02 -10.59 -19.69
CA PRO A 32 4.21 -11.25 -20.97
C PRO A 32 5.55 -12.03 -20.98
N ALA A 33 5.58 -13.07 -21.78
CA ALA A 33 6.79 -13.89 -21.99
C ALA A 33 7.77 -13.20 -22.94
N SER A 34 7.29 -12.38 -23.86
CA SER A 34 8.09 -11.62 -24.81
C SER A 34 7.35 -10.39 -25.32
N VAL A 35 8.13 -9.42 -25.83
CA VAL A 35 7.63 -8.27 -26.58
C VAL A 35 8.41 -8.13 -27.88
N THR A 36 7.71 -7.73 -28.96
CA THR A 36 8.30 -7.50 -30.29
C THR A 36 7.72 -6.25 -30.90
N ALA A 37 8.57 -5.44 -31.53
CA ALA A 37 8.12 -4.22 -32.21
C ALA A 37 8.21 -4.36 -33.71
N ALA A 38 7.35 -3.61 -34.42
CA ALA A 38 7.40 -3.41 -35.86
C ALA A 38 7.16 -1.95 -36.18
N GLY A 39 7.86 -1.42 -37.18
CA GLY A 39 7.81 -0.01 -37.56
C GLY A 39 8.78 0.89 -36.80
N PRO A 40 8.66 2.22 -36.97
CA PRO A 40 9.60 3.18 -36.39
C PRO A 40 9.36 3.39 -34.90
N LEU A 41 10.43 3.32 -34.10
CA LEU A 41 10.39 3.61 -32.67
C LEU A 41 10.96 5.01 -32.39
N GLY A 42 10.84 5.45 -31.14
CA GLY A 42 11.47 6.68 -30.64
C GLY A 42 12.98 6.67 -30.82
N ILE A 43 13.61 7.75 -30.39
CA ILE A 43 15.08 7.85 -30.32
C ILE A 43 15.54 7.45 -28.90
N PRO A 44 16.80 7.06 -28.70
CA PRO A 44 17.30 6.74 -27.37
C PRO A 44 16.97 7.85 -26.34
N PRO A 45 16.47 7.50 -25.14
CA PRO A 45 16.35 6.14 -24.57
C PRO A 45 15.04 5.40 -24.90
N TYR A 46 14.20 5.87 -25.80
CA TYR A 46 12.83 5.41 -26.07
C TYR A 46 12.71 4.42 -27.25
N ASP A 47 13.80 3.82 -27.66
CA ASP A 47 13.96 3.01 -28.89
C ASP A 47 14.03 1.49 -28.63
N ASP A 48 13.82 1.05 -27.39
CA ASP A 48 13.99 -0.34 -27.00
C ASP A 48 12.64 -0.99 -26.62
N PRO A 49 12.12 -1.92 -27.42
CA PRO A 49 10.87 -2.60 -27.07
C PRO A 49 10.94 -3.40 -25.77
N LEU A 50 12.16 -3.84 -25.36
CA LEU A 50 12.33 -4.58 -24.09
C LEU A 50 12.08 -3.71 -22.86
N ALA A 51 12.02 -2.39 -22.98
CA ALA A 51 11.59 -1.51 -21.90
C ALA A 51 10.17 -1.86 -21.40
N ALA A 52 9.29 -2.32 -22.30
CA ALA A 52 7.95 -2.75 -21.97
C ALA A 52 7.82 -4.21 -21.46
N LEU A 53 8.95 -4.90 -21.31
CA LEU A 53 8.99 -6.26 -20.76
C LEU A 53 9.28 -6.23 -19.26
N GLY A 54 8.31 -6.61 -18.46
CA GLY A 54 8.42 -6.62 -17.01
C GLY A 54 7.28 -5.85 -16.34
N ARG A 55 7.47 -5.53 -15.06
CA ARG A 55 6.51 -4.73 -14.29
C ARG A 55 6.58 -3.25 -14.69
N PRO A 56 5.51 -2.48 -14.42
CA PRO A 56 5.54 -1.03 -14.64
C PRO A 56 6.68 -0.36 -13.88
N SER A 57 7.16 0.74 -14.44
CA SER A 57 8.23 1.55 -13.88
C SER A 57 7.86 2.10 -12.51
N ARG A 58 8.85 2.13 -11.60
CA ARG A 58 8.67 2.58 -10.21
C ARG A 58 9.33 3.93 -9.94
N TYR A 59 10.45 4.17 -10.57
CA TYR A 59 11.25 5.37 -10.39
C TYR A 59 11.79 5.87 -11.71
N VAL A 60 11.90 7.18 -11.80
CA VAL A 60 12.56 7.90 -12.88
C VAL A 60 13.79 8.60 -12.32
N ARG A 61 14.93 8.49 -12.98
CA ARG A 61 16.08 9.35 -12.73
C ARG A 61 15.97 10.60 -13.58
N ASP A 62 15.53 11.70 -12.96
CA ASP A 62 15.49 13.00 -13.63
C ASP A 62 16.87 13.67 -13.56
N PRO A 63 17.51 13.98 -14.71
CA PRO A 63 18.78 14.69 -14.77
C PRO A 63 18.67 16.18 -14.38
N GLY A 64 17.48 16.67 -14.02
CA GLY A 64 17.21 18.07 -13.75
C GLY A 64 16.62 18.80 -14.97
N PHE A 65 15.48 18.34 -15.46
CA PHE A 65 14.76 18.99 -16.56
C PHE A 65 13.33 19.37 -16.15
N PRO A 66 12.88 20.61 -16.39
CA PRO A 66 13.65 21.78 -16.87
C PRO A 66 14.80 22.17 -15.91
N PRO A 67 15.74 23.04 -16.32
CA PRO A 67 16.96 23.33 -15.53
C PRO A 67 16.75 23.85 -14.10
N TRP A 68 15.52 24.26 -13.75
CA TRP A 68 15.14 24.67 -12.40
C TRP A 68 14.60 23.51 -11.52
N VAL A 69 14.44 22.31 -12.08
CA VAL A 69 14.14 21.09 -11.30
C VAL A 69 15.46 20.47 -10.90
N PRO A 70 15.74 20.26 -9.62
CA PRO A 70 16.98 19.61 -9.20
C PRO A 70 17.01 18.16 -9.69
N PRO A 71 18.17 17.65 -10.11
CA PRO A 71 18.34 16.22 -10.41
C PRO A 71 17.90 15.36 -9.22
N GLY A 72 17.26 14.23 -9.50
CA GLY A 72 16.82 13.34 -8.43
C GLY A 72 16.13 12.07 -8.94
N ASP A 73 15.84 11.19 -7.99
CA ASP A 73 15.07 9.97 -8.23
C ASP A 73 13.62 10.22 -7.82
N PHE A 74 12.71 10.21 -8.79
CA PHE A 74 11.28 10.46 -8.59
C PHE A 74 10.53 9.15 -8.60
N ALA A 75 9.60 8.96 -7.69
CA ALA A 75 8.65 7.86 -7.78
C ALA A 75 7.68 8.12 -8.95
N VAL A 76 7.45 7.10 -9.77
CA VAL A 76 6.40 7.15 -10.80
C VAL A 76 5.05 7.27 -10.09
N SER A 77 4.30 8.28 -10.47
CA SER A 77 3.01 8.58 -9.88
C SER A 77 2.04 9.15 -10.93
N MET A 78 0.77 9.19 -10.58
CA MET A 78 -0.27 9.73 -11.46
C MET A 78 -0.06 11.19 -11.88
N VAL A 79 0.89 11.90 -11.25
CA VAL A 79 1.27 13.29 -11.57
C VAL A 79 2.74 13.42 -11.98
N TYR A 80 3.48 12.32 -12.07
CA TYR A 80 4.87 12.25 -12.54
C TYR A 80 5.11 10.91 -13.21
N ALA A 81 4.89 10.86 -14.51
CA ALA A 81 4.91 9.64 -15.31
C ALA A 81 6.33 9.04 -15.48
N ALA A 82 6.40 7.82 -15.99
CA ALA A 82 7.65 7.23 -16.43
C ALA A 82 8.18 7.94 -17.69
N TRP A 83 9.47 8.28 -17.70
CA TRP A 83 10.17 8.85 -18.85
C TRP A 83 11.68 8.66 -18.70
N GLY A 84 12.43 8.73 -19.82
CA GLY A 84 13.89 8.67 -19.78
C GLY A 84 14.42 7.33 -19.28
N THR A 85 15.18 7.36 -18.19
CA THR A 85 15.82 6.19 -17.60
C THR A 85 15.48 6.04 -16.12
N GLY A 86 15.55 4.81 -15.63
CA GLY A 86 15.41 4.50 -14.21
C GLY A 86 16.71 4.72 -13.42
N ILE A 87 16.67 4.39 -12.13
CA ILE A 87 17.76 4.63 -11.17
C ILE A 87 19.07 3.92 -11.58
N SER A 88 18.97 2.74 -12.18
CA SER A 88 20.10 1.94 -12.64
C SER A 88 20.48 2.20 -14.11
N GLY A 89 19.86 3.20 -14.75
CA GLY A 89 20.08 3.54 -16.16
C GLY A 89 19.30 2.65 -17.14
N GLU A 90 18.36 1.85 -16.66
CA GLU A 90 17.44 1.07 -17.49
C GLU A 90 16.48 1.99 -18.26
N LYS A 91 16.14 1.61 -19.51
CA LYS A 91 15.09 2.27 -20.27
C LYS A 91 13.73 1.93 -19.66
N LEU A 92 12.87 2.92 -19.48
CA LEU A 92 11.60 2.76 -18.78
C LEU A 92 10.43 2.48 -19.71
N ILE A 93 10.38 3.18 -20.84
CA ILE A 93 9.28 3.16 -21.80
C ILE A 93 9.81 3.05 -23.22
N VAL A 94 8.96 2.58 -24.12
CA VAL A 94 9.22 2.61 -25.58
C VAL A 94 8.20 3.51 -26.27
N THR A 95 8.65 4.45 -27.09
CA THR A 95 7.79 5.30 -27.93
C THR A 95 7.49 4.61 -29.25
N LEU A 96 6.23 4.51 -29.59
CA LEU A 96 5.75 4.02 -30.88
C LEU A 96 5.43 5.26 -31.76
N ARG A 97 6.16 5.40 -32.89
CA ARG A 97 5.87 6.43 -33.88
C ARG A 97 4.76 6.01 -34.82
N GLU A 98 4.24 6.94 -35.59
CA GLU A 98 3.14 6.69 -36.54
C GLU A 98 3.33 5.42 -37.34
N GLY A 99 2.35 4.53 -37.26
CA GLY A 99 2.34 3.21 -37.94
C GLY A 99 3.15 2.12 -37.25
N ALA A 100 3.87 2.42 -36.17
CA ALA A 100 4.58 1.40 -35.40
C ALA A 100 3.60 0.61 -34.52
N SER A 101 4.02 -0.60 -34.17
CA SER A 101 3.30 -1.44 -33.23
C SER A 101 4.23 -2.18 -32.28
N LEU A 102 3.73 -2.47 -31.07
CA LEU A 102 4.36 -3.33 -30.08
C LEU A 102 3.44 -4.49 -29.75
N THR A 103 3.93 -5.72 -29.84
CA THR A 103 3.17 -6.94 -29.56
C THR A 103 3.75 -7.67 -28.36
N ALA A 104 2.96 -7.89 -27.33
CA ALA A 104 3.25 -8.71 -26.17
C ALA A 104 2.66 -10.11 -26.32
N GLU A 105 3.43 -11.14 -25.97
CA GLU A 105 2.98 -12.53 -25.97
C GLU A 105 2.81 -13.02 -24.53
N PHE A 106 1.63 -13.56 -24.20
CA PHE A 106 1.34 -14.14 -22.89
C PHE A 106 1.39 -15.67 -22.92
N VAL A 107 2.18 -16.26 -22.03
CA VAL A 107 2.29 -17.70 -21.82
C VAL A 107 2.17 -18.00 -20.33
N PRO A 108 1.09 -18.64 -19.86
CA PRO A 108 -0.10 -19.09 -20.61
C PRO A 108 -0.91 -17.91 -21.19
N PRO A 109 -1.82 -18.16 -22.14
CA PRO A 109 -2.67 -17.10 -22.72
C PRO A 109 -3.53 -16.37 -21.68
N LEU A 110 -3.93 -15.14 -21.99
CA LEU A 110 -4.97 -14.40 -21.27
C LEU A 110 -6.31 -15.13 -21.44
N MET A 111 -7.11 -15.17 -20.40
CA MET A 111 -8.44 -15.77 -20.41
C MET A 111 -9.46 -14.73 -19.96
N ASP A 112 -10.61 -14.68 -20.61
CA ASP A 112 -11.79 -13.97 -20.13
C ASP A 112 -12.31 -14.67 -18.87
N ASP A 113 -11.88 -14.14 -17.70
CA ASP A 113 -12.25 -14.71 -16.41
C ASP A 113 -13.07 -13.73 -15.56
N PRO A 114 -14.38 -13.98 -15.37
CA PRO A 114 -15.23 -13.13 -14.54
C PRO A 114 -14.80 -13.08 -13.05
N ALA A 115 -13.92 -13.99 -12.62
CA ALA A 115 -13.33 -13.95 -11.28
C ALA A 115 -12.19 -12.92 -11.15
N ASN A 116 -11.69 -12.38 -12.25
CA ASN A 116 -10.72 -11.31 -12.23
C ASN A 116 -11.31 -10.01 -11.66
N TRP A 117 -10.43 -9.11 -11.20
CA TRP A 117 -10.86 -7.80 -10.71
C TRP A 117 -11.73 -7.10 -11.77
N TYR A 118 -12.98 -6.83 -11.40
CA TYR A 118 -13.99 -6.14 -12.23
C TYR A 118 -14.27 -6.81 -13.59
N GLY A 119 -13.93 -8.11 -13.73
CA GLY A 119 -14.06 -8.85 -15.00
C GLY A 119 -13.09 -8.36 -16.08
N LYS A 120 -12.00 -7.69 -15.74
CA LYS A 120 -10.96 -7.28 -16.69
C LYS A 120 -9.86 -8.33 -16.79
N ASP A 121 -9.19 -8.43 -17.95
CA ASP A 121 -8.27 -9.53 -18.24
C ASP A 121 -6.82 -9.08 -18.35
N PHE A 122 -6.57 -7.86 -18.83
CA PHE A 122 -5.21 -7.31 -18.89
C PHE A 122 -5.18 -5.79 -18.76
N LEU A 123 -3.99 -5.30 -18.45
CA LEU A 123 -3.65 -3.89 -18.29
C LEU A 123 -2.52 -3.51 -19.24
N ILE A 124 -2.55 -2.29 -19.74
CA ILE A 124 -1.44 -1.65 -20.47
C ILE A 124 -1.10 -0.37 -19.73
N PHE A 125 0.17 -0.23 -19.38
CA PHE A 125 0.75 0.94 -18.73
C PHE A 125 1.49 1.77 -19.76
N GLY A 126 1.27 3.05 -19.72
CA GLY A 126 1.99 4.05 -20.52
C GLY A 126 2.53 5.17 -19.64
N ASN A 127 2.76 6.34 -20.24
CA ASN A 127 3.24 7.50 -19.51
C ASN A 127 2.17 8.60 -19.33
N ALA A 128 0.90 8.28 -19.53
CA ALA A 128 -0.19 9.20 -19.21
C ALA A 128 -0.09 9.72 -17.76
N PHE A 129 -0.42 11.00 -17.53
CA PHE A 129 -0.39 11.60 -16.20
C PHE A 129 -1.41 12.73 -16.06
N PHE A 130 -1.84 13.01 -14.83
CA PHE A 130 -2.63 14.20 -14.52
C PHE A 130 -1.74 15.43 -14.38
N THR A 131 -2.21 16.57 -14.88
CA THR A 131 -1.58 17.84 -14.56
C THR A 131 -1.80 18.18 -13.08
N ALA A 132 -0.73 18.59 -12.40
CA ALA A 132 -0.76 18.97 -11.00
C ALA A 132 -0.81 20.49 -10.79
N SER A 133 -1.25 20.92 -9.60
CA SER A 133 -1.33 22.34 -9.21
C SER A 133 0.03 23.00 -8.95
N GLY A 134 1.13 22.24 -9.07
CA GLY A 134 2.51 22.70 -8.85
C GLY A 134 3.53 21.70 -9.34
N PHE A 135 4.80 22.01 -9.15
CA PHE A 135 5.90 21.14 -9.55
C PHE A 135 6.09 20.01 -8.54
N VAL A 136 6.12 18.78 -9.03
CA VAL A 136 6.49 17.59 -8.24
C VAL A 136 8.00 17.53 -8.09
N ARG A 137 8.47 17.22 -6.86
CA ARG A 137 9.86 17.01 -6.50
C ARG A 137 9.99 15.68 -5.76
N PRO A 138 11.20 15.12 -5.60
CA PRO A 138 11.38 13.86 -4.86
C PRO A 138 10.84 13.87 -3.43
N ASP A 139 10.84 15.02 -2.78
CA ASP A 139 10.41 15.27 -1.40
C ASP A 139 9.03 15.94 -1.29
N THR A 140 8.27 16.05 -2.38
CA THR A 140 6.94 16.68 -2.38
C THR A 140 5.97 15.90 -1.50
N ASP A 141 5.35 16.60 -0.53
CA ASP A 141 4.24 16.04 0.25
C ASP A 141 2.97 15.94 -0.63
N MET A 142 2.52 14.73 -0.92
CA MET A 142 1.37 14.47 -1.77
C MET A 142 0.03 14.91 -1.18
N GLU A 143 0.00 15.33 0.08
CA GLU A 143 -1.17 15.98 0.69
C GLU A 143 -1.22 17.49 0.39
N GLN A 144 -0.11 18.10 -0.02
CA GLN A 144 0.01 19.53 -0.30
C GLN A 144 -0.07 19.87 -1.79
N ILE A 145 0.00 18.87 -2.68
CA ILE A 145 -0.15 19.05 -4.11
C ILE A 145 -1.45 18.39 -4.58
N SER A 146 -2.19 19.07 -5.46
CA SER A 146 -3.47 18.59 -5.97
C SER A 146 -3.41 18.35 -7.47
N ILE A 147 -4.27 17.46 -7.95
CA ILE A 147 -4.58 17.35 -9.37
C ILE A 147 -5.28 18.66 -9.81
N SER A 148 -4.93 19.19 -10.97
CA SER A 148 -5.55 20.40 -11.50
C SER A 148 -7.07 20.28 -11.59
N GLY A 149 -7.80 21.39 -11.36
CA GLY A 149 -9.26 21.35 -11.20
C GLY A 149 -10.03 20.81 -12.41
N GLY A 150 -9.45 20.87 -13.63
CA GLY A 150 -10.02 20.25 -14.82
C GLY A 150 -9.76 18.75 -14.96
N ALA A 151 -8.99 18.15 -14.05
CA ALA A 151 -8.57 16.73 -14.09
C ALA A 151 -8.04 16.29 -15.47
N GLN A 152 -7.31 17.19 -16.13
CA GLN A 152 -6.79 16.91 -17.46
C GLN A 152 -5.70 15.84 -17.37
N VAL A 153 -5.90 14.76 -18.13
CA VAL A 153 -4.90 13.72 -18.36
C VAL A 153 -4.15 14.06 -19.63
N PHE A 154 -2.84 14.22 -19.53
CA PHE A 154 -1.97 14.17 -20.70
C PHE A 154 -1.87 12.71 -21.14
N SER A 155 -2.18 12.42 -22.38
CA SER A 155 -2.20 11.06 -22.92
C SER A 155 -2.07 11.09 -24.44
N GLU A 156 -1.44 10.06 -24.99
CA GLU A 156 -1.25 9.83 -26.42
C GLU A 156 -1.85 8.49 -26.82
N PRO A 157 -3.21 8.42 -26.91
CA PRO A 157 -3.92 7.16 -26.98
C PRO A 157 -3.61 6.36 -28.25
N MET A 158 -3.34 5.06 -28.10
CA MET A 158 -3.02 4.11 -29.14
C MET A 158 -4.08 3.03 -29.25
N THR A 159 -4.29 2.49 -30.46
CA THR A 159 -5.23 1.40 -30.71
C THR A 159 -4.69 0.08 -30.16
N VAL A 160 -5.59 -0.72 -29.56
CA VAL A 160 -5.27 -2.04 -29.01
C VAL A 160 -6.00 -3.12 -29.75
N SER A 161 -5.28 -4.18 -30.11
CA SER A 161 -5.82 -5.39 -30.73
C SER A 161 -5.30 -6.63 -30.02
N VAL A 162 -6.05 -7.70 -30.05
CA VAL A 162 -5.65 -9.00 -29.49
C VAL A 162 -5.76 -10.10 -30.54
N SER A 163 -4.99 -11.18 -30.37
CA SER A 163 -4.99 -12.31 -31.27
C SER A 163 -4.74 -13.62 -30.52
N GLN A 164 -5.34 -14.72 -31.04
CA GLN A 164 -5.10 -16.07 -30.56
C GLN A 164 -3.89 -16.71 -31.27
N ASP A 165 -3.71 -16.41 -32.55
CA ASP A 165 -2.76 -17.07 -33.46
C ASP A 165 -1.63 -16.15 -33.97
N GLY A 166 -1.70 -14.85 -33.68
CA GLY A 166 -0.77 -13.82 -34.18
C GLY A 166 -1.05 -13.40 -35.64
N ILE A 167 -2.10 -13.93 -36.26
CA ILE A 167 -2.49 -13.66 -37.66
C ILE A 167 -3.82 -12.94 -37.73
N THR A 168 -4.83 -13.46 -37.04
CA THR A 168 -6.19 -12.87 -36.96
C THR A 168 -6.25 -11.93 -35.77
N TRP A 169 -6.57 -10.67 -36.01
CA TRP A 169 -6.59 -9.64 -34.97
C TRP A 169 -7.99 -9.08 -34.74
N TYR A 170 -8.34 -8.89 -33.47
CA TYR A 170 -9.59 -8.32 -32.99
C TYR A 170 -9.27 -7.01 -32.27
N THR A 171 -9.89 -5.91 -32.70
CA THR A 171 -9.49 -4.55 -32.30
C THR A 171 -10.55 -3.87 -31.46
N TYR A 172 -10.13 -3.20 -30.39
CA TYR A 172 -10.95 -2.30 -29.58
C TYR A 172 -11.14 -0.96 -30.35
N SER A 173 -11.98 -0.96 -31.37
CA SER A 173 -12.13 0.19 -32.30
C SER A 173 -12.72 1.44 -31.65
N SER A 174 -13.51 1.28 -30.60
CA SER A 174 -14.12 2.37 -29.83
C SER A 174 -13.48 2.58 -28.46
N GLY A 175 -12.27 2.04 -28.26
CA GLY A 175 -11.58 2.00 -26.96
C GLY A 175 -12.02 0.82 -26.08
N PRO A 176 -11.41 0.68 -24.92
CA PRO A 176 -10.36 1.57 -24.38
C PRO A 176 -9.12 1.62 -25.27
N PHE A 177 -8.31 2.67 -25.13
CA PHE A 177 -7.06 2.87 -25.85
C PHE A 177 -5.88 2.78 -24.88
N ALA A 178 -4.74 2.27 -25.33
CA ALA A 178 -3.51 2.28 -24.53
C ALA A 178 -3.02 3.71 -24.31
N ASP A 179 -2.19 3.90 -23.29
CA ASP A 179 -1.66 5.20 -22.86
C ASP A 179 -2.76 6.23 -22.55
N GLY A 180 -3.78 5.78 -21.83
CA GLY A 180 -4.93 6.57 -21.41
C GLY A 180 -5.14 6.58 -19.90
N PHE A 181 -6.36 6.84 -19.48
CA PHE A 181 -6.76 6.65 -18.08
C PHE A 181 -6.80 5.16 -17.73
N ALA A 182 -6.25 4.74 -16.59
CA ALA A 182 -5.72 5.53 -15.48
C ALA A 182 -4.18 5.63 -15.53
N PRO A 183 -3.63 6.82 -15.21
CA PRO A 183 -2.19 7.01 -15.05
C PRO A 183 -1.55 6.02 -14.09
N THR A 184 -0.27 5.73 -14.33
CA THR A 184 0.53 4.83 -13.47
C THR A 184 0.79 5.45 -12.10
N GLN A 185 0.63 4.65 -11.04
CA GLN A 185 0.91 5.00 -9.64
C GLN A 185 1.68 3.86 -8.99
N ALA A 186 2.98 4.01 -8.79
CA ALA A 186 3.82 2.91 -8.30
C ALA A 186 3.62 2.59 -6.82
N PHE A 187 3.40 3.60 -5.97
CA PHE A 187 3.40 3.46 -4.52
C PHE A 187 2.19 4.11 -3.87
N ALA A 188 1.77 3.55 -2.74
CA ALA A 188 0.86 4.23 -1.82
C ALA A 188 1.55 5.42 -1.14
N TRP A 189 0.78 6.39 -0.63
CA TRP A 189 1.33 7.47 0.18
C TRP A 189 1.20 7.17 1.67
N ASP A 190 2.32 7.14 2.40
CA ASP A 190 2.33 7.04 3.87
C ASP A 190 2.07 8.43 4.46
N ARG A 191 0.84 8.65 4.93
CA ARG A 191 0.39 9.95 5.46
C ARG A 191 1.05 10.32 6.79
N VAL A 192 1.60 9.34 7.49
CA VAL A 192 2.27 9.54 8.79
C VAL A 192 3.73 9.94 8.58
N ARG A 193 4.42 9.20 7.69
CA ARG A 193 5.85 9.45 7.40
C ARG A 193 6.06 10.52 6.34
N LYS A 194 5.00 10.97 5.65
CA LYS A 194 5.06 11.88 4.50
C LYS A 194 6.04 11.41 3.42
N SER A 195 5.92 10.15 3.07
CA SER A 195 6.81 9.47 2.13
C SER A 195 6.06 8.37 1.38
N TRP A 196 6.70 7.85 0.35
CA TRP A 196 6.17 6.70 -0.38
C TRP A 196 6.13 5.46 0.52
N GLY A 197 5.00 4.78 0.49
CA GLY A 197 4.69 3.57 1.25
C GLY A 197 4.91 2.29 0.44
N PRO A 198 4.12 1.23 0.68
CA PRO A 198 4.21 0.00 -0.10
C PRO A 198 3.88 0.21 -1.58
N GLU A 199 4.45 -0.63 -2.44
CA GLU A 199 4.07 -0.67 -3.86
C GLU A 199 2.60 -1.03 -4.03
N LEU A 200 1.96 -0.44 -5.03
CA LEU A 200 0.60 -0.77 -5.44
C LEU A 200 0.57 -2.01 -6.36
N ASP A 201 -0.60 -2.60 -6.51
CA ASP A 201 -0.80 -3.85 -7.25
C ASP A 201 -0.98 -3.56 -8.76
N PHE A 202 0.03 -3.85 -9.56
CA PHE A 202 -0.02 -3.67 -11.00
C PHE A 202 -0.83 -4.75 -11.74
N THR A 203 -1.39 -5.72 -11.02
CA THR A 203 -2.32 -6.73 -11.56
C THR A 203 -3.78 -6.42 -11.24
N ARG A 204 -4.03 -5.31 -10.53
CA ARG A 204 -5.37 -4.85 -10.16
C ARG A 204 -5.72 -3.59 -10.96
N PRO A 205 -6.80 -3.57 -11.74
CA PRO A 205 -7.26 -2.36 -12.41
C PRO A 205 -7.83 -1.34 -11.42
N VAL A 206 -7.82 -0.08 -11.80
CA VAL A 206 -8.57 0.97 -11.11
C VAL A 206 -10.07 0.67 -11.20
N PRO A 207 -10.88 0.99 -10.15
CA PRO A 207 -12.33 0.78 -10.20
C PRO A 207 -12.94 1.40 -11.48
N PRO A 208 -13.69 0.63 -12.29
CA PRO A 208 -14.19 1.09 -13.58
C PRO A 208 -15.28 2.17 -13.49
N SER A 209 -15.77 2.45 -12.28
CA SER A 209 -16.68 3.56 -12.01
C SER A 209 -15.98 4.92 -11.96
N LEU A 210 -14.64 4.94 -11.92
CA LEU A 210 -13.86 6.18 -11.87
C LEU A 210 -13.55 6.67 -13.28
N SER A 211 -13.58 7.99 -13.42
CA SER A 211 -13.21 8.73 -14.60
C SER A 211 -12.23 9.85 -14.22
N PRO A 212 -11.53 10.49 -15.15
CA PRO A 212 -10.67 11.63 -14.83
C PRO A 212 -11.37 12.72 -14.01
N ALA A 213 -12.64 12.98 -14.25
CA ALA A 213 -13.40 14.02 -13.57
C ALA A 213 -13.51 13.83 -12.05
N ASP A 214 -13.40 12.58 -11.57
CA ASP A 214 -13.47 12.27 -10.13
C ASP A 214 -12.25 12.76 -9.34
N PHE A 215 -11.18 13.18 -10.03
CA PHE A 215 -9.90 13.54 -9.43
C PHE A 215 -9.64 15.05 -9.36
N GLY A 216 -10.43 15.88 -10.06
CA GLY A 216 -10.20 17.31 -10.21
C GLY A 216 -10.16 18.08 -8.89
N GLY A 217 -9.07 18.81 -8.63
CA GLY A 217 -8.87 19.60 -7.41
C GLY A 217 -8.52 18.79 -6.15
N MET A 218 -8.45 17.47 -6.27
CA MET A 218 -8.19 16.58 -5.14
C MET A 218 -6.70 16.56 -4.80
N PRO A 219 -6.30 16.53 -3.50
CA PRO A 219 -4.93 16.20 -3.11
C PRO A 219 -4.49 14.85 -3.70
N VAL A 220 -3.26 14.77 -4.19
CA VAL A 220 -2.74 13.54 -4.82
C VAL A 220 -2.81 12.36 -3.86
N ALA A 221 -2.54 12.58 -2.57
CA ALA A 221 -2.66 11.54 -1.56
C ALA A 221 -4.09 10.96 -1.44
N ASP A 222 -5.14 11.78 -1.64
CA ASP A 222 -6.54 11.32 -1.66
C ASP A 222 -6.86 10.60 -2.96
N ALA A 223 -6.33 11.09 -4.08
CA ALA A 223 -6.46 10.46 -5.39
C ALA A 223 -5.87 9.03 -5.40
N ILE A 224 -4.73 8.82 -4.75
CA ILE A 224 -4.12 7.48 -4.58
C ILE A 224 -5.08 6.54 -3.82
N ASP A 225 -5.81 7.02 -2.83
CA ASP A 225 -6.80 6.20 -2.10
C ASP A 225 -7.96 5.73 -2.99
N LEU A 226 -8.35 6.52 -4.02
CA LEU A 226 -9.39 6.12 -4.98
C LEU A 226 -8.95 4.94 -5.85
N TYR A 227 -7.66 4.77 -6.12
CA TYR A 227 -7.12 3.64 -6.90
C TYR A 227 -7.27 2.28 -6.21
N ARG A 228 -7.58 2.23 -4.92
CA ARG A 228 -7.86 0.99 -4.18
C ARG A 228 -6.77 -0.07 -4.27
N ASP A 229 -5.53 0.26 -4.08
CA ASP A 229 -4.36 -0.61 -4.23
C ASP A 229 -3.96 -0.91 -5.69
N SER A 230 -4.63 -0.34 -6.68
CA SER A 230 -4.24 -0.46 -8.09
C SER A 230 -3.01 0.40 -8.40
N ALA A 231 -2.11 -0.12 -9.23
CA ALA A 231 -1.02 0.67 -9.79
C ALA A 231 -1.42 1.49 -11.04
N GLY A 232 -2.70 1.56 -11.40
CA GLY A 232 -3.15 2.23 -12.61
C GLY A 232 -3.14 1.33 -13.84
N GLY A 233 -2.86 1.93 -15.01
CA GLY A 233 -2.91 1.27 -16.31
C GLY A 233 -4.31 1.22 -16.91
N THR A 234 -4.41 1.25 -18.24
CA THR A 234 -5.68 1.10 -18.96
C THR A 234 -6.11 -0.36 -18.96
N ALA A 235 -7.34 -0.62 -18.53
CA ALA A 235 -7.86 -1.98 -18.36
C ALA A 235 -8.70 -2.43 -19.58
N PHE A 236 -8.51 -3.68 -19.98
CA PHE A 236 -9.18 -4.30 -21.13
C PHE A 236 -9.89 -5.59 -20.73
N ASP A 237 -10.99 -5.86 -21.41
CA ASP A 237 -11.87 -7.02 -21.22
C ASP A 237 -12.00 -7.77 -22.54
N LEU A 238 -11.63 -9.06 -22.57
CA LEU A 238 -11.75 -9.89 -23.76
C LEU A 238 -13.22 -10.16 -24.12
N ALA A 239 -14.14 -10.04 -23.14
CA ALA A 239 -15.58 -10.16 -23.40
C ALA A 239 -16.10 -9.13 -24.40
N ASP A 240 -15.48 -7.94 -24.48
CA ASP A 240 -15.86 -6.84 -25.36
C ASP A 240 -15.61 -7.15 -26.86
N LEU A 241 -14.85 -8.20 -27.17
CA LEU A 241 -14.45 -8.55 -28.54
C LEU A 241 -15.12 -9.84 -29.02
N PRO A 242 -15.35 -9.98 -30.35
CA PRO A 242 -15.95 -11.20 -30.93
C PRO A 242 -14.93 -12.33 -31.11
N LEU A 243 -14.14 -12.61 -30.07
CA LEU A 243 -13.14 -13.67 -30.04
C LEU A 243 -13.82 -15.06 -30.08
N PRO A 244 -13.24 -16.04 -30.80
CA PRO A 244 -13.60 -17.45 -30.64
C PRO A 244 -13.35 -17.91 -29.19
N VAL A 245 -14.28 -18.76 -28.71
CA VAL A 245 -14.13 -19.38 -27.39
C VAL A 245 -13.27 -20.62 -27.46
N ASP A 246 -12.51 -20.91 -26.44
CA ASP A 246 -11.85 -22.19 -26.24
C ASP A 246 -12.93 -23.27 -25.98
N PRO A 247 -13.02 -24.34 -26.81
CA PRO A 247 -14.05 -25.34 -26.66
C PRO A 247 -13.99 -26.15 -25.37
N LEU A 248 -12.85 -26.18 -24.68
CA LEU A 248 -12.67 -26.88 -23.40
C LEU A 248 -13.16 -26.07 -22.21
N THR A 249 -12.90 -24.76 -22.20
CA THR A 249 -13.25 -23.88 -21.10
C THR A 249 -14.53 -23.09 -21.35
N GLY A 250 -14.95 -22.94 -22.60
CA GLY A 250 -16.05 -22.08 -23.01
C GLY A 250 -15.75 -20.59 -22.89
N ARG A 251 -14.49 -20.21 -22.65
CA ARG A 251 -14.03 -18.83 -22.42
C ARG A 251 -13.33 -18.28 -23.66
N LYS A 252 -13.45 -16.97 -23.87
CA LYS A 252 -12.60 -16.23 -24.80
C LYS A 252 -11.16 -16.21 -24.28
N TRP A 253 -10.20 -16.09 -25.17
CA TRP A 253 -8.78 -16.04 -24.80
C TRP A 253 -7.96 -15.29 -25.84
N ALA A 254 -6.79 -14.80 -25.44
CA ALA A 254 -5.82 -14.18 -26.33
C ALA A 254 -4.40 -14.53 -25.89
N ARG A 255 -3.55 -14.85 -26.87
CA ARG A 255 -2.13 -15.07 -26.64
C ARG A 255 -1.32 -13.80 -26.85
N PHE A 256 -1.75 -12.97 -27.80
CA PHE A 256 -1.04 -11.76 -28.20
C PHE A 256 -1.89 -10.52 -27.93
N VAL A 257 -1.25 -9.48 -27.44
CA VAL A 257 -1.79 -8.13 -27.31
C VAL A 257 -0.91 -7.19 -28.11
N ARG A 258 -1.49 -6.41 -29.02
CA ARG A 258 -0.78 -5.44 -29.87
C ARG A 258 -1.28 -4.04 -29.58
N VAL A 259 -0.35 -3.12 -29.37
CA VAL A 259 -0.58 -1.67 -29.36
C VAL A 259 -0.08 -1.10 -30.66
N THR A 260 -0.83 -0.21 -31.31
CA THR A 260 -0.50 0.40 -32.59
C THR A 260 -0.68 1.90 -32.51
N ALA A 261 0.36 2.66 -32.88
CA ALA A 261 0.32 4.13 -33.00
C ALA A 261 -0.29 4.53 -34.35
N ASP A 262 -1.60 4.52 -34.46
CA ASP A 262 -2.38 4.81 -35.67
C ASP A 262 -3.41 5.92 -35.46
N ARG A 263 -3.35 6.60 -34.35
CA ARG A 263 -4.29 7.67 -33.99
C ARG A 263 -3.71 9.04 -34.28
N ARG A 264 -4.60 10.01 -34.41
CA ARG A 264 -4.26 11.42 -34.62
C ARG A 264 -5.02 12.28 -33.61
N ASP A 265 -4.44 13.42 -33.28
CA ASP A 265 -5.13 14.45 -32.50
C ASP A 265 -6.23 15.16 -33.32
N ASP A 266 -6.93 16.11 -32.69
CA ASP A 266 -7.99 16.88 -33.31
C ASP A 266 -7.52 17.78 -34.47
N ASP A 267 -6.23 18.12 -34.50
CA ASP A 267 -5.58 18.89 -35.55
C ASP A 267 -5.02 18.00 -36.68
N GLY A 268 -5.12 16.67 -36.55
CA GLY A 268 -4.71 15.68 -37.52
C GLY A 268 -3.22 15.31 -37.46
N PHE A 269 -2.49 15.70 -36.41
CA PHE A 269 -1.13 15.25 -36.15
C PHE A 269 -1.11 13.82 -35.60
N ALA A 270 -0.13 13.03 -36.04
CA ALA A 270 0.04 11.68 -35.50
C ALA A 270 0.40 11.72 -34.01
N LEU A 271 -0.26 10.88 -33.23
CA LEU A 271 0.09 10.65 -31.84
C LEU A 271 1.19 9.60 -31.75
N GLU A 272 2.24 9.92 -31.01
CA GLU A 272 3.38 9.04 -30.74
C GLU A 272 3.29 8.63 -29.27
N GLY A 273 2.66 7.50 -28.97
CA GLY A 273 2.39 7.10 -27.59
C GLY A 273 3.45 6.17 -27.03
N GLU A 274 3.48 6.07 -25.71
CA GLU A 274 4.45 5.31 -24.95
C GLU A 274 3.84 4.08 -24.28
N VAL A 275 4.64 3.00 -24.25
CA VAL A 275 4.32 1.77 -23.52
C VAL A 275 5.40 1.51 -22.47
N ASP A 276 4.98 1.39 -21.21
CA ASP A 276 5.81 1.03 -20.06
C ASP A 276 5.73 -0.48 -19.76
N ALA A 277 4.52 -1.04 -19.74
CA ALA A 277 4.35 -2.46 -19.40
C ALA A 277 2.99 -3.02 -19.85
N PHE A 278 2.92 -4.34 -19.88
CA PHE A 278 1.69 -5.12 -19.98
C PHE A 278 1.56 -6.03 -18.76
N ALA A 279 0.34 -6.20 -18.24
CA ALA A 279 0.11 -7.12 -17.16
C ALA A 279 -1.22 -7.88 -17.32
N ARG A 280 -1.25 -9.14 -16.89
CA ARG A 280 -2.48 -9.90 -16.68
C ARG A 280 -3.17 -9.38 -15.42
N VAL A 281 -4.49 -9.24 -15.47
CA VAL A 281 -5.29 -8.97 -14.28
C VAL A 281 -5.35 -10.23 -13.41
N SER A 282 -5.18 -10.07 -12.11
CA SER A 282 -5.31 -11.17 -11.15
C SER A 282 -6.77 -11.43 -10.77
N ALA A 283 -7.04 -12.61 -10.24
CA ALA A 283 -8.33 -12.90 -9.62
C ALA A 283 -8.61 -11.91 -8.46
N ALA A 284 -9.86 -11.49 -8.33
CA ALA A 284 -10.29 -10.62 -7.26
C ALA A 284 -10.12 -11.29 -5.90
N ARG A 285 -9.47 -10.61 -4.97
CA ARG A 285 -9.30 -11.08 -3.60
C ARG A 285 -10.60 -10.90 -2.82
N ALA A 286 -11.00 -11.93 -2.09
CA ALA A 286 -12.05 -11.77 -1.08
C ALA A 286 -11.57 -10.92 0.09
N GLN A 287 -12.47 -10.18 0.71
CA GLN A 287 -12.18 -9.56 1.99
C GLN A 287 -11.98 -10.63 3.07
N VAL A 288 -11.04 -10.38 3.97
CA VAL A 288 -10.72 -11.28 5.08
C VAL A 288 -10.87 -10.57 6.42
N SER A 289 -11.24 -11.31 7.45
CA SER A 289 -11.29 -10.78 8.80
C SER A 289 -9.89 -10.39 9.31
N VAL A 290 -9.82 -9.52 10.32
CA VAL A 290 -8.54 -9.14 10.95
C VAL A 290 -7.76 -10.37 11.45
N GLY A 291 -8.47 -11.36 12.01
CA GLY A 291 -7.85 -12.61 12.48
C GLY A 291 -7.25 -13.44 11.35
N ALA A 292 -7.99 -13.58 10.23
CA ALA A 292 -7.51 -14.30 9.05
C ALA A 292 -6.33 -13.57 8.37
N ALA A 293 -6.35 -12.25 8.32
CA ALA A 293 -5.23 -11.46 7.79
C ALA A 293 -3.93 -11.71 8.57
N LYS A 294 -3.99 -11.82 9.91
CA LYS A 294 -2.82 -12.12 10.74
C LYS A 294 -2.16 -13.47 10.42
N LEU A 295 -2.90 -14.42 9.82
CA LEU A 295 -2.38 -15.73 9.43
C LEU A 295 -1.64 -15.73 8.09
N LEU A 296 -1.68 -14.66 7.34
CA LEU A 296 -1.01 -14.56 6.04
C LEU A 296 0.48 -14.22 6.23
N PRO A 297 1.38 -14.63 5.33
CA PRO A 297 2.80 -14.31 5.41
C PRO A 297 3.08 -12.82 5.21
N ASP A 298 4.29 -12.39 5.58
CA ASP A 298 4.80 -11.06 5.24
C ASP A 298 4.83 -10.89 3.72
N GLY A 299 4.51 -9.69 3.25
CA GLY A 299 4.36 -9.37 1.83
C GLY A 299 2.99 -9.74 1.24
N ALA A 300 2.13 -10.49 1.94
CA ALA A 300 0.80 -10.84 1.44
C ALA A 300 -0.09 -9.59 1.36
N ARG A 301 -0.75 -9.40 0.20
CA ARG A 301 -1.75 -8.36 0.01
C ARG A 301 -3.11 -8.79 0.55
N VAL A 302 -3.79 -7.89 1.24
CA VAL A 302 -5.09 -8.15 1.85
C VAL A 302 -6.07 -7.01 1.60
N ASP A 303 -7.34 -7.37 1.48
CA ASP A 303 -8.49 -6.47 1.60
C ASP A 303 -9.22 -6.86 2.90
N LEU A 304 -9.17 -5.98 3.93
CA LEU A 304 -9.82 -6.26 5.21
C LEU A 304 -11.32 -6.04 5.15
N GLU A 305 -12.06 -6.93 5.81
CA GLU A 305 -13.44 -6.67 6.22
C GLU A 305 -13.52 -5.37 7.05
N PRO A 306 -14.70 -4.73 7.11
CA PRO A 306 -14.88 -3.52 7.91
C PRO A 306 -14.42 -3.72 9.37
N ALA A 307 -13.56 -2.83 9.83
CA ALA A 307 -13.01 -2.85 11.19
C ALA A 307 -13.12 -1.47 11.83
N VAL A 308 -13.21 -1.43 13.16
CA VAL A 308 -13.35 -0.18 13.93
C VAL A 308 -11.98 0.28 14.40
N VAL A 309 -11.63 1.53 14.18
CA VAL A 309 -10.43 2.14 14.75
C VAL A 309 -10.56 2.20 16.28
N SER A 310 -9.83 1.32 16.97
CA SER A 310 -9.87 1.15 18.43
C SER A 310 -8.89 2.04 19.19
N ALA A 311 -7.80 2.46 18.51
CA ALA A 311 -6.91 3.53 18.93
C ALA A 311 -6.58 4.37 17.71
N GLY A 312 -6.75 5.67 17.80
CA GLY A 312 -6.46 6.62 16.72
C GLY A 312 -4.96 6.80 16.51
N THR A 313 -4.60 7.27 15.32
CA THR A 313 -3.22 7.65 15.02
C THR A 313 -2.79 8.78 15.97
N TYR A 314 -1.58 8.64 16.49
CA TYR A 314 -0.96 9.48 17.52
C TYR A 314 -1.47 9.28 18.95
N GLU A 315 -2.56 8.57 19.22
CA GLU A 315 -2.96 8.24 20.60
C GLU A 315 -1.94 7.29 21.27
N THR A 316 -1.37 6.36 20.49
CA THR A 316 -0.42 5.35 20.99
C THR A 316 0.91 5.36 20.27
N GLY A 317 1.07 6.16 19.23
CA GLY A 317 2.24 6.28 18.38
C GLY A 317 1.87 6.69 16.96
N PRO A 318 2.82 6.71 16.01
CA PRO A 318 2.61 7.11 14.63
C PRO A 318 1.90 5.99 13.80
N PHE A 319 0.87 5.39 14.38
CA PHE A 319 0.06 4.30 13.83
C PHE A 319 -1.31 4.27 14.53
N CYS A 320 -2.25 3.55 13.96
CA CYS A 320 -3.52 3.26 14.61
C CYS A 320 -3.71 1.76 14.85
N TYR A 321 -4.73 1.39 15.61
CA TYR A 321 -5.19 0.00 15.73
C TYR A 321 -6.61 -0.11 15.23
N VAL A 322 -6.88 -1.18 14.47
CA VAL A 322 -8.24 -1.56 14.12
C VAL A 322 -8.63 -2.88 14.79
N LEU A 323 -9.89 -2.96 15.15
CA LEU A 323 -10.47 -4.08 15.88
C LEU A 323 -11.66 -4.62 15.08
N ALA A 324 -11.74 -5.95 14.93
CA ALA A 324 -12.94 -6.59 14.42
C ALA A 324 -14.15 -6.23 15.31
N PRO A 325 -15.33 -5.93 14.73
CA PRO A 325 -16.50 -5.49 15.50
C PRO A 325 -16.93 -6.48 16.61
N ASP A 326 -16.67 -7.77 16.40
CA ASP A 326 -16.93 -8.85 17.37
C ASP A 326 -15.84 -9.01 18.45
N ARG A 327 -14.77 -8.21 18.39
CA ARG A 327 -13.60 -8.23 19.27
C ARG A 327 -12.75 -9.51 19.17
N SER A 328 -12.91 -10.29 18.11
CA SER A 328 -12.14 -11.54 17.92
C SER A 328 -10.66 -11.32 17.65
N ALA A 329 -10.30 -10.21 16.97
CA ALA A 329 -8.93 -9.87 16.63
C ALA A 329 -8.75 -8.36 16.45
N GLY A 330 -7.52 -7.89 16.71
CA GLY A 330 -7.07 -6.52 16.42
C GLY A 330 -5.71 -6.53 15.76
N ILE A 331 -5.39 -5.48 15.01
CA ILE A 331 -4.11 -5.34 14.29
C ILE A 331 -3.65 -3.88 14.27
N ARG A 332 -2.33 -3.68 14.35
CA ARG A 332 -1.69 -2.38 14.13
C ARG A 332 -1.73 -2.03 12.64
N VAL A 333 -2.02 -0.77 12.33
CA VAL A 333 -2.07 -0.25 10.96
C VAL A 333 -1.12 0.93 10.84
N THR A 334 -0.24 0.89 9.84
CA THR A 334 0.70 1.96 9.53
C THR A 334 0.35 2.65 8.21
N GLY A 335 0.89 3.86 7.99
CA GLY A 335 0.73 4.60 6.74
C GLY A 335 -0.56 5.42 6.64
N ARG A 336 -1.46 5.38 7.63
CA ARG A 336 -2.74 6.10 7.62
C ARG A 336 -2.95 6.92 8.89
N VAL A 337 -3.61 8.07 8.71
CA VAL A 337 -4.07 8.92 9.83
C VAL A 337 -5.57 8.67 10.00
N GLU A 338 -5.93 7.99 11.09
CA GLU A 338 -7.31 7.61 11.39
C GLU A 338 -7.69 8.01 12.81
N PRO A 339 -8.80 8.73 13.00
CA PRO A 339 -9.33 8.99 14.33
C PRO A 339 -10.01 7.75 14.90
N ARG A 340 -9.98 7.59 16.22
CA ARG A 340 -10.69 6.53 16.94
C ARG A 340 -12.20 6.61 16.67
N GLY A 341 -12.85 5.45 16.57
CA GLY A 341 -14.29 5.34 16.31
C GLY A 341 -14.70 5.40 14.84
N ARG A 342 -13.75 5.45 13.90
CA ARG A 342 -14.06 5.27 12.48
C ARG A 342 -14.25 3.80 12.14
N LEU A 343 -15.30 3.52 11.34
CA LEU A 343 -15.45 2.23 10.64
C LEU A 343 -14.76 2.35 9.28
N VAL A 344 -13.76 1.51 9.04
CA VAL A 344 -12.93 1.56 7.84
C VAL A 344 -12.83 0.19 7.19
N SER A 345 -12.74 0.16 5.86
CA SER A 345 -12.22 -0.97 5.08
C SER A 345 -10.83 -0.58 4.58
N LEU A 346 -9.84 -1.42 4.84
CA LEU A 346 -8.44 -1.16 4.54
C LEU A 346 -7.93 -2.19 3.55
N THR A 347 -7.10 -1.74 2.62
CA THR A 347 -6.29 -2.60 1.76
C THR A 347 -4.83 -2.35 2.11
N GLY A 348 -4.00 -3.38 2.06
CA GLY A 348 -2.58 -3.22 2.39
C GLY A 348 -1.77 -4.50 2.26
N VAL A 349 -0.55 -4.42 2.75
CA VAL A 349 0.43 -5.50 2.76
C VAL A 349 0.70 -5.92 4.20
N MET A 350 0.64 -7.21 4.47
CA MET A 350 0.99 -7.78 5.79
C MET A 350 2.48 -7.69 6.03
N ASP A 351 2.85 -7.36 7.26
CA ASP A 351 4.25 -7.26 7.68
C ASP A 351 4.38 -7.57 9.17
N THR A 352 5.60 -7.73 9.65
CA THR A 352 5.94 -7.91 11.07
C THR A 352 6.94 -6.84 11.51
N GLU A 353 6.58 -6.01 12.48
CA GLU A 353 7.45 -4.99 13.06
C GLU A 353 7.63 -5.25 14.56
N ASP A 354 8.88 -5.44 15.02
CA ASP A 354 9.24 -5.73 16.44
C ASP A 354 8.48 -6.90 17.07
N GLY A 355 8.12 -7.91 16.26
CA GLY A 355 7.37 -9.07 16.70
C GLY A 355 5.85 -8.87 16.75
N GLU A 356 5.34 -7.73 16.34
CA GLU A 356 3.90 -7.46 16.19
C GLU A 356 3.46 -7.51 14.73
N ARG A 357 2.35 -8.19 14.46
CA ARG A 357 1.73 -8.19 13.13
C ARG A 357 1.15 -6.83 12.80
N VAL A 358 1.49 -6.32 11.63
CA VAL A 358 1.04 -5.01 11.14
C VAL A 358 0.44 -5.13 9.74
N LEU A 359 -0.50 -4.23 9.46
CA LEU A 359 -0.98 -3.94 8.11
C LEU A 359 -0.35 -2.62 7.66
N ARG A 360 0.51 -2.68 6.64
CA ARG A 360 0.98 -1.49 5.94
C ARG A 360 -0.06 -1.09 4.90
N ALA A 361 -0.92 -0.14 5.26
CA ALA A 361 -2.08 0.19 4.46
C ALA A 361 -1.69 0.91 3.15
N THR A 362 -2.22 0.43 2.03
CA THR A 362 -2.06 1.03 0.70
C THR A 362 -3.25 1.89 0.32
N SER A 363 -4.46 1.54 0.78
CA SER A 363 -5.64 2.38 0.60
C SER A 363 -6.64 2.21 1.73
N ARG A 364 -7.59 3.16 1.81
CA ARG A 364 -8.70 3.11 2.77
C ARG A 364 -10.03 3.50 2.14
N LYS A 365 -11.11 3.00 2.74
CA LYS A 365 -12.47 3.50 2.55
C LYS A 365 -13.09 3.74 3.92
N VAL A 366 -13.45 4.99 4.20
CA VAL A 366 -14.25 5.33 5.37
C VAL A 366 -15.70 4.92 5.10
N LEU A 367 -16.27 4.14 5.99
CA LEU A 367 -17.66 3.64 5.90
C LEU A 367 -18.60 4.41 6.84
N GLY A 368 -18.05 5.19 7.77
CA GLY A 368 -18.78 6.00 8.74
C GLY A 368 -18.13 5.98 10.11
N ASP A 369 -18.89 6.36 11.11
CA ASP A 369 -18.50 6.25 12.52
C ASP A 369 -19.13 5.00 13.15
N ALA A 370 -18.42 4.40 14.11
CA ALA A 370 -18.89 3.25 14.86
C ALA A 370 -18.47 3.35 16.33
N ALA A 371 -19.29 2.78 17.21
CA ALA A 371 -18.91 2.65 18.61
C ALA A 371 -17.66 1.75 18.73
N VAL A 372 -16.63 2.24 19.42
CA VAL A 372 -15.45 1.42 19.72
C VAL A 372 -15.89 0.28 20.64
N PRO A 373 -15.63 -0.99 20.29
CA PRO A 373 -15.98 -2.11 21.14
C PRO A 373 -15.32 -1.98 22.52
N ALA A 374 -16.06 -2.32 23.57
CA ALA A 374 -15.58 -2.21 24.94
C ALA A 374 -14.34 -3.10 25.16
N PRO A 375 -13.32 -2.63 25.91
CA PRO A 375 -12.15 -3.42 26.25
C PRO A 375 -12.54 -4.74 26.96
N ILE A 376 -11.84 -5.83 26.64
CA ILE A 376 -11.98 -7.09 27.35
C ILE A 376 -11.35 -6.98 28.74
N ALA A 377 -11.98 -7.55 29.77
CA ALA A 377 -11.36 -7.67 31.08
C ALA A 377 -10.29 -8.76 31.06
N LEU A 378 -9.08 -8.43 31.46
CA LEU A 378 -7.91 -9.32 31.36
C LEU A 378 -7.07 -9.21 32.64
N ARG A 379 -6.48 -10.32 33.09
CA ARG A 379 -5.39 -10.27 34.07
C ARG A 379 -4.12 -9.72 33.41
N ALA A 380 -3.40 -8.86 34.11
CA ALA A 380 -2.12 -8.33 33.64
C ALA A 380 -1.16 -9.45 33.21
N SER A 381 -1.13 -10.52 33.97
CA SER A 381 -0.30 -11.72 33.72
C SER A 381 -0.66 -12.51 32.45
N LEU A 382 -1.83 -12.27 31.86
CA LEU A 382 -2.29 -12.92 30.62
C LEU A 382 -2.15 -12.01 29.37
N ALA A 383 -1.65 -10.79 29.55
CA ALA A 383 -1.44 -9.88 28.43
C ALA A 383 -0.44 -10.45 27.42
N GLY A 384 -0.71 -10.28 26.13
CA GLY A 384 0.06 -10.84 25.01
C GLY A 384 -0.33 -12.28 24.66
N GLY A 385 -0.38 -13.17 25.65
CA GLY A 385 -0.77 -14.56 25.47
C GLY A 385 0.26 -15.44 24.74
N GLY A 386 -0.13 -16.66 24.39
CA GLY A 386 0.67 -17.60 23.59
C GLY A 386 0.73 -17.21 22.10
N ALA A 387 1.50 -17.96 21.33
CA ALA A 387 1.56 -17.77 19.88
C ALA A 387 0.21 -18.04 19.20
N PHE A 388 -0.13 -17.24 18.20
CA PHE A 388 -1.29 -17.44 17.34
C PHE A 388 -0.80 -17.88 15.97
N HIS A 389 -0.68 -19.19 15.76
CA HIS A 389 -0.21 -19.79 14.50
C HIS A 389 1.06 -19.18 13.93
N HIS A 390 2.00 -18.76 14.81
CA HIS A 390 3.20 -18.07 14.37
C HIS A 390 4.16 -19.00 13.62
N ASP A 391 4.54 -18.57 12.42
CA ASP A 391 5.58 -19.18 11.59
C ASP A 391 6.71 -18.17 11.37
N PRO A 392 7.86 -18.34 12.05
CA PRO A 392 8.97 -17.40 11.94
C PRO A 392 9.63 -17.37 10.55
N SER A 393 9.39 -18.39 9.70
CA SER A 393 9.98 -18.45 8.36
C SER A 393 9.26 -17.58 7.36
N THR A 394 7.96 -17.31 7.59
CA THR A 394 7.10 -16.54 6.70
C THR A 394 6.58 -15.26 7.35
N GLY A 395 6.73 -15.10 8.67
CA GLY A 395 6.11 -14.02 9.44
C GLY A 395 4.61 -14.21 9.67
N ALA A 396 4.01 -15.30 9.20
CA ALA A 396 2.59 -15.57 9.39
C ALA A 396 2.24 -15.79 10.87
N GLY A 397 1.03 -15.41 11.26
CA GLY A 397 0.57 -15.53 12.66
C GLY A 397 1.15 -14.43 13.56
N GLN A 398 0.87 -14.52 14.86
CA GLN A 398 1.39 -13.59 15.87
C GLN A 398 2.27 -14.35 16.86
N GLU A 399 3.52 -13.91 17.01
CA GLU A 399 4.43 -14.45 18.02
C GLU A 399 3.83 -14.31 19.44
N GLY A 400 4.00 -15.33 20.27
CA GLY A 400 3.60 -15.27 21.68
C GLY A 400 4.64 -14.55 22.53
N VAL A 401 4.22 -13.91 23.61
CA VAL A 401 5.16 -13.29 24.55
C VAL A 401 5.85 -14.36 25.41
N GLU A 402 7.03 -14.06 25.94
CA GLU A 402 7.75 -15.01 26.78
C GLU A 402 6.90 -15.51 27.95
N GLY A 403 6.85 -16.84 28.11
CA GLY A 403 6.00 -17.53 29.11
C GLY A 403 4.49 -17.26 28.90
N GLY A 404 4.07 -16.70 27.76
CA GLY A 404 2.68 -16.47 27.42
C GLY A 404 1.94 -17.77 27.16
N THR A 405 0.70 -17.86 27.64
CA THR A 405 -0.20 -19.00 27.45
C THR A 405 -1.61 -18.53 27.10
N GLY A 406 -2.42 -19.44 26.57
CA GLY A 406 -3.80 -19.14 26.20
C GLY A 406 -3.92 -18.26 24.95
N LEU A 407 -5.01 -17.53 24.85
CA LEU A 407 -5.33 -16.71 23.68
C LEU A 407 -4.32 -15.58 23.49
N ASN A 408 -3.89 -15.38 22.24
CA ASN A 408 -3.12 -14.21 21.87
C ASN A 408 -4.01 -12.97 21.90
N THR A 409 -3.62 -11.97 22.69
CA THR A 409 -4.40 -10.75 22.89
C THR A 409 -3.78 -9.52 22.23
N VAL A 410 -2.69 -9.69 21.49
CA VAL A 410 -1.99 -8.59 20.78
C VAL A 410 -2.91 -7.94 19.75
N GLY A 411 -3.04 -6.60 19.85
CA GLY A 411 -3.93 -5.78 19.03
C GLY A 411 -5.33 -5.58 19.65
N LEU A 412 -5.70 -6.31 20.69
CA LEU A 412 -7.00 -6.15 21.34
C LEU A 412 -7.02 -4.98 22.33
N ALA A 413 -8.18 -4.32 22.44
CA ALA A 413 -8.45 -3.40 23.53
C ALA A 413 -8.71 -4.19 24.81
N ALA A 414 -7.94 -3.93 25.87
CA ALA A 414 -8.05 -4.63 27.14
C ALA A 414 -8.14 -3.63 28.31
N ARG A 415 -8.70 -4.15 29.43
CA ARG A 415 -8.76 -3.47 30.73
C ARG A 415 -8.14 -4.40 31.76
N VAL A 416 -7.16 -3.88 32.49
CA VAL A 416 -6.42 -4.61 33.53
C VAL A 416 -6.49 -3.85 34.85
N HIS A 417 -6.35 -4.58 35.97
CA HIS A 417 -6.28 -4.00 37.31
C HIS A 417 -5.03 -4.50 37.98
N GLY A 418 -4.41 -3.68 38.81
CA GLY A 418 -3.23 -4.11 39.55
C GLY A 418 -2.67 -3.01 40.42
N ARG A 419 -1.66 -3.39 41.23
CA ARG A 419 -0.85 -2.48 42.02
C ARG A 419 0.29 -1.95 41.16
N VAL A 420 0.57 -0.66 41.25
CA VAL A 420 1.74 -0.03 40.61
C VAL A 420 2.99 -0.45 41.36
N THR A 421 3.87 -1.19 40.69
CA THR A 421 5.12 -1.72 41.27
C THR A 421 6.36 -1.00 40.80
N ALA A 422 6.29 -0.27 39.71
CA ALA A 422 7.35 0.61 39.20
C ALA A 422 6.76 1.78 38.41
N SER A 423 7.50 2.89 38.33
CA SER A 423 7.19 4.06 37.52
C SER A 423 8.47 4.64 36.95
N ASP A 424 8.51 4.90 35.64
CA ASP A 424 9.65 5.45 34.91
C ASP A 424 9.21 6.70 34.14
N ALA A 425 9.57 7.85 34.68
CA ALA A 425 9.21 9.14 34.09
C ALA A 425 9.98 9.42 32.79
N GLN A 426 11.17 8.86 32.57
CA GLN A 426 11.95 9.07 31.35
C GLN A 426 11.37 8.27 30.17
N ARG A 427 10.87 7.07 30.45
CA ARG A 427 10.22 6.21 29.46
C ARG A 427 8.71 6.40 29.40
N GLU A 428 8.17 7.24 30.28
CA GLU A 428 6.74 7.53 30.41
C GLU A 428 5.91 6.24 30.58
N THR A 429 6.42 5.32 31.44
CA THR A 429 5.82 4.03 31.69
C THR A 429 5.62 3.76 33.18
N PHE A 430 4.68 2.89 33.47
CA PHE A 430 4.53 2.29 34.82
C PHE A 430 4.25 0.81 34.68
N THR A 431 4.48 0.05 35.77
CA THR A 431 4.30 -1.40 35.77
C THR A 431 3.17 -1.76 36.71
N LEU A 432 2.26 -2.61 36.24
CA LEU A 432 1.14 -3.18 37.01
C LEU A 432 1.42 -4.63 37.37
N ASP A 433 1.18 -4.99 38.62
CA ASP A 433 1.17 -6.37 39.11
C ASP A 433 -0.23 -6.70 39.69
N ASP A 434 -0.85 -7.73 39.14
CA ASP A 434 -2.15 -8.29 39.59
C ASP A 434 -1.99 -9.48 40.56
N GLY A 435 -0.76 -9.75 40.99
CA GLY A 435 -0.42 -10.93 41.80
C GLY A 435 -0.28 -12.24 40.99
N GLY A 436 -0.37 -12.17 39.67
CA GLY A 436 -0.25 -13.35 38.78
C GLY A 436 1.17 -13.74 38.42
N GLY A 437 2.18 -13.07 39.00
CA GLY A 437 3.61 -13.38 38.80
C GLY A 437 4.21 -12.89 37.48
N ARG A 438 3.43 -12.14 36.65
CA ARG A 438 3.88 -11.54 35.39
C ARG A 438 3.40 -10.09 35.30
N PRO A 439 4.22 -9.13 35.77
CA PRO A 439 3.87 -7.73 35.71
C PRO A 439 3.73 -7.24 34.26
N LEU A 440 2.83 -6.28 34.04
CA LEU A 440 2.55 -5.68 32.76
C LEU A 440 3.07 -4.23 32.73
N VAL A 441 3.91 -3.90 31.75
CA VAL A 441 4.30 -2.52 31.50
C VAL A 441 3.17 -1.79 30.78
N CYS A 442 2.82 -0.62 31.28
CA CYS A 442 1.85 0.29 30.69
C CYS A 442 2.56 1.54 30.20
N ARG A 443 2.25 2.02 29.02
CA ARG A 443 2.80 3.25 28.45
C ARG A 443 1.74 4.34 28.44
N ALA A 444 2.13 5.55 28.87
CA ALA A 444 1.32 6.74 28.83
C ALA A 444 0.76 7.02 27.42
N PRO A 445 -0.45 7.60 27.30
CA PRO A 445 -0.99 8.04 26.03
C PRO A 445 -0.10 9.13 25.42
N ARG A 446 -0.05 9.20 24.08
CA ARG A 446 0.76 10.17 23.35
C ARG A 446 -0.01 11.46 23.11
N GLN A 447 0.71 12.53 22.76
CA GLN A 447 0.10 13.78 22.34
C GLN A 447 -0.54 13.62 20.94
N PRO A 448 -1.72 14.21 20.74
CA PRO A 448 -2.41 14.11 19.44
C PRO A 448 -1.76 14.91 18.31
N ASP A 449 -0.73 15.72 18.62
CA ASP A 449 0.03 16.52 17.66
C ASP A 449 1.09 15.72 16.87
N GLY A 450 1.20 14.41 17.16
CA GLY A 450 2.18 13.54 16.52
C GLY A 450 3.57 13.55 17.15
N SER A 451 3.80 14.33 18.21
CA SER A 451 5.03 14.24 18.99
C SER A 451 5.08 12.92 19.77
N ASP A 452 6.28 12.36 19.96
CA ASP A 452 6.45 11.15 20.77
C ASP A 452 6.57 11.47 22.28
N LEU A 453 5.78 12.43 22.74
CA LEU A 453 5.71 12.84 24.14
C LEU A 453 4.40 12.34 24.76
N ALA A 454 4.40 12.12 26.08
CA ALA A 454 3.19 11.80 26.82
C ALA A 454 2.15 12.92 26.71
N HIS A 455 0.89 12.56 26.74
CA HIS A 455 -0.23 13.52 26.77
C HIS A 455 -0.11 14.46 27.98
N PRO A 456 -0.15 15.80 27.82
CA PRO A 456 0.09 16.75 28.91
C PRO A 456 -0.90 16.64 30.08
N GLY A 457 -2.09 16.09 29.83
CA GLY A 457 -3.07 15.82 30.88
C GLY A 457 -2.88 14.49 31.62
N PHE A 458 -1.83 13.70 31.26
CA PHE A 458 -1.57 12.42 31.89
C PHE A 458 -0.55 12.57 33.03
N THR A 459 -0.85 11.96 34.16
CA THR A 459 0.10 11.86 35.28
C THR A 459 0.35 10.39 35.60
N LEU A 460 1.63 10.03 35.67
CA LEU A 460 2.03 8.69 36.06
C LEU A 460 1.50 8.36 37.47
N PRO A 461 0.93 7.16 37.66
CA PRO A 461 0.42 6.76 38.97
C PRO A 461 1.57 6.57 39.97
N VAL A 462 1.28 6.90 41.22
CA VAL A 462 2.26 6.73 42.30
C VAL A 462 2.50 5.26 42.64
N LEU A 463 3.71 4.96 43.08
CA LEU A 463 4.09 3.61 43.54
C LEU A 463 3.16 3.11 44.64
N GLY A 464 2.71 1.89 44.55
CA GLY A 464 1.80 1.25 45.50
C GLY A 464 0.32 1.51 45.26
N ALA A 465 -0.06 2.48 44.43
CA ALA A 465 -1.46 2.72 44.07
C ALA A 465 -2.10 1.49 43.41
N PHE A 466 -3.38 1.27 43.65
CA PHE A 466 -4.16 0.25 42.96
C PHE A 466 -5.01 0.92 41.87
N VAL A 467 -4.79 0.56 40.62
CA VAL A 467 -5.38 1.23 39.47
C VAL A 467 -6.07 0.27 38.51
N GLU A 468 -7.01 0.80 37.76
CA GLU A 468 -7.54 0.24 36.51
C GLU A 468 -6.84 0.95 35.34
N ALA A 469 -6.29 0.19 34.42
CA ALA A 469 -5.74 0.72 33.17
C ALA A 469 -6.41 0.05 31.97
N ALA A 470 -6.85 0.85 31.01
CA ALA A 470 -7.39 0.39 29.74
C ALA A 470 -6.47 0.81 28.59
N GLY A 471 -6.48 0.07 27.48
CA GLY A 471 -5.61 0.38 26.36
C GLY A 471 -5.58 -0.73 25.34
N ILE A 472 -4.59 -0.66 24.42
CA ILE A 472 -4.34 -1.71 23.44
C ILE A 472 -3.18 -2.57 23.92
N ILE A 473 -3.37 -3.89 23.89
CA ILE A 473 -2.27 -4.83 24.11
C ILE A 473 -1.38 -4.83 22.86
N SER A 474 -0.15 -4.43 23.04
CA SER A 474 0.93 -4.47 22.06
C SER A 474 2.07 -5.34 22.59
N VAL A 475 3.15 -5.42 21.84
CA VAL A 475 4.38 -6.09 22.24
C VAL A 475 5.59 -5.23 21.90
N ARG A 476 6.70 -5.49 22.58
CA ARG A 476 8.02 -4.94 22.26
C ARG A 476 9.10 -5.97 22.56
N ARG A 477 10.19 -5.89 21.82
CA ARG A 477 11.40 -6.65 22.20
C ARG A 477 12.18 -5.88 23.26
N ASP A 478 12.60 -6.58 24.30
CA ASP A 478 13.55 -6.03 25.28
C ASP A 478 14.99 -6.04 24.73
N GLU A 479 15.94 -5.55 25.50
CA GLU A 479 17.36 -5.48 25.11
C GLU A 479 17.98 -6.87 24.83
N GLY A 480 17.39 -7.92 25.35
CA GLY A 480 17.75 -9.33 25.08
C GLY A 480 17.04 -9.92 23.87
N GLY A 481 16.22 -9.14 23.12
CA GLY A 481 15.42 -9.62 21.98
C GLY A 481 14.16 -10.39 22.38
N VAL A 482 13.84 -10.47 23.66
CA VAL A 482 12.68 -11.22 24.19
C VAL A 482 11.41 -10.40 24.01
N LEU A 483 10.36 -11.04 23.48
CA LEU A 483 9.08 -10.37 23.26
C LEU A 483 8.29 -10.21 24.58
N ARG A 484 8.01 -8.96 24.95
CA ARG A 484 7.29 -8.58 26.16
C ARG A 484 5.97 -7.90 25.84
N PRO A 485 4.90 -8.15 26.64
CA PRO A 485 3.66 -7.43 26.48
C PRO A 485 3.77 -5.99 26.95
N LEU A 486 2.99 -5.11 26.29
CA LEU A 486 2.89 -3.70 26.60
C LEU A 486 1.41 -3.27 26.50
N LEU A 487 0.89 -2.55 27.51
CA LEU A 487 -0.41 -1.90 27.40
C LEU A 487 -0.22 -0.44 26.96
N LEU A 488 -0.77 -0.08 25.83
CA LEU A 488 -0.74 1.29 25.29
C LEU A 488 -2.02 2.02 25.71
N LEU A 489 -1.94 2.96 26.64
CA LEU A 489 -3.06 3.82 26.97
C LEU A 489 -3.28 4.79 25.81
N ARG A 490 -4.55 5.13 25.53
CA ARG A 490 -4.96 5.98 24.39
C ARG A 490 -5.25 7.41 24.83
N THR A 491 -5.78 7.57 26.05
CA THR A 491 -6.12 8.87 26.63
C THR A 491 -5.85 8.85 28.13
N PRO A 492 -5.78 10.03 28.79
CA PRO A 492 -5.64 10.08 30.25
C PRO A 492 -6.73 9.35 31.02
N GLU A 493 -7.96 9.29 30.49
CA GLU A 493 -9.12 8.62 31.11
C GLU A 493 -9.01 7.08 31.07
N ASP A 494 -8.07 6.54 30.29
CA ASP A 494 -7.78 5.12 30.30
C ASP A 494 -7.10 4.64 31.60
N LEU A 495 -6.66 5.57 32.45
CA LEU A 495 -6.14 5.29 33.79
C LEU A 495 -7.10 5.79 34.88
N ARG A 496 -7.55 4.89 35.77
CA ARG A 496 -8.39 5.22 36.90
C ARG A 496 -7.78 4.75 38.20
N LEU A 497 -7.60 5.65 39.16
CA LEU A 497 -7.19 5.30 40.53
C LEU A 497 -8.37 4.63 41.24
N LEU A 498 -8.12 3.45 41.80
CA LEU A 498 -9.08 2.68 42.57
C LEU A 498 -8.83 2.79 44.09
N ALA A 499 -7.54 2.79 44.48
CA ALA A 499 -7.10 3.03 45.86
C ALA A 499 -5.72 3.66 45.90
N SER A 500 -5.52 4.58 46.82
CA SER A 500 -4.20 5.16 47.15
C SER A 500 -3.33 4.14 47.87
N PRO A 501 -1.98 4.32 47.88
CA PRO A 501 -1.02 3.46 48.56
C PRO A 501 -1.33 3.29 50.04
#